data_97999cc4def5ea2e90083844a4cbb7c7
#
_entry.id   97999cc4def5ea2e90083844a4cbb7c7
#
_cell.length_a   1.000
_cell.length_b   1.000
_cell.length_c   1.000
_cell.angle_alpha   90.00
_cell.angle_beta   90.00
_cell.angle_gamma   90.00
#
_symmetry.space_group_name_H-M   'P 1'
#
loop_
_entity.id
_entity.type
_entity.pdbx_description
1 polymer ?
#
loop_
_entity_poly.entity_id
_entity_poly.type
_entity_poly.pdbx_seq_one_letter_code
_entity_poly.pdbx_strand_id
1 'polypeptide(L)'
;MKLQVSNTNAPTWRDLTVTSDLPSKLKHLEELAKNLWWVWNSEGKSLFRDLNPDLWRSSGENPVILLQQLSSERMDEIMADKAMMDRIDHVYDMFKQYMAKPMRKDIPSVSYFSMEYGLCNALKIYSGGLGVLAGDYIKEASDSCVPMTAVGFLYRFGYFTQSLSVDGQQIANYEPQNFNQLPIEQVMEENGRPMILEVPYPGRTIYSHVWRVNVGRMKLYLMDTDFDMNSEFDRVITHQLYGGDWENRIKQE
;
A
#
# COMPACT_ATOMS: atom_id res chain seq x y z
N MET A 1 21.53 17.78 42.16
CA MET A 1 20.45 16.82 41.87
C MET A 1 19.42 17.57 41.02
N LYS A 2 19.34 17.28 39.70
CA LYS A 2 18.32 17.85 38.82
C LYS A 2 17.13 16.89 38.83
N LEU A 3 16.01 17.32 39.39
CA LEU A 3 14.74 16.62 39.29
C LEU A 3 14.28 16.69 37.81
N GLN A 4 14.29 15.57 37.10
CA GLN A 4 13.51 15.47 35.86
C GLN A 4 12.05 15.27 36.25
N VAL A 5 11.24 16.30 36.06
CA VAL A 5 9.80 16.20 36.14
C VAL A 5 9.35 15.55 34.81
N SER A 6 9.07 14.26 34.85
CA SER A 6 8.35 13.62 33.75
C SER A 6 6.93 14.14 33.74
N ASN A 7 6.54 14.86 32.72
CA ASN A 7 5.18 15.38 32.55
C ASN A 7 4.26 14.22 32.16
N THR A 8 3.81 13.46 33.15
CA THR A 8 2.94 12.26 32.97
C THR A 8 1.52 12.62 32.52
N ASN A 9 1.19 13.92 32.40
CA ASN A 9 -0.13 14.43 31.99
C ASN A 9 -0.13 15.06 30.60
N ALA A 10 0.90 14.88 29.79
CA ALA A 10 0.83 15.32 28.40
C ALA A 10 -0.24 14.50 27.65
N PRO A 11 -1.21 15.15 26.98
CA PRO A 11 -2.22 14.43 26.22
C PRO A 11 -1.55 13.61 25.12
N THR A 12 -1.86 12.31 25.08
CA THR A 12 -1.42 11.43 24.00
C THR A 12 -2.45 11.52 22.89
N TRP A 13 -2.08 12.09 21.77
CA TRP A 13 -2.92 12.12 20.56
C TRP A 13 -2.85 10.75 19.87
N ARG A 14 -4.00 10.21 19.52
CA ARG A 14 -4.11 9.01 18.68
C ARG A 14 -4.98 9.37 17.49
N ASP A 15 -4.54 9.00 16.32
CA ASP A 15 -5.36 9.12 15.12
C ASP A 15 -6.55 8.16 15.23
N LEU A 16 -7.75 8.70 15.14
CA LEU A 16 -8.98 7.94 15.06
C LEU A 16 -9.49 8.03 13.62
N THR A 17 -9.40 6.92 12.89
CA THR A 17 -10.01 6.82 11.56
C THR A 17 -11.38 6.17 11.72
N VAL A 18 -12.43 6.90 11.42
CA VAL A 18 -13.80 6.37 11.35
C VAL A 18 -14.09 6.05 9.89
N THR A 19 -14.24 4.78 9.58
CA THR A 19 -14.68 4.32 8.25
C THR A 19 -16.11 3.81 8.36
N SER A 20 -16.97 4.16 7.40
CA SER A 20 -18.28 3.52 7.25
C SER A 20 -18.08 2.13 6.62
N ASP A 21 -18.71 1.11 7.20
CA ASP A 21 -18.76 -0.20 6.56
C ASP A 21 -19.57 -0.13 5.27
N LEU A 22 -19.05 -0.73 4.20
CA LEU A 22 -19.82 -0.90 2.97
C LEU A 22 -21.04 -1.82 3.21
N PRO A 23 -22.18 -1.52 2.60
CA PRO A 23 -23.32 -2.43 2.57
C PRO A 23 -22.91 -3.82 2.11
N SER A 24 -23.52 -4.86 2.68
CA SER A 24 -23.16 -6.27 2.40
C SER A 24 -23.15 -6.61 0.89
N LYS A 25 -24.04 -5.98 0.11
CA LYS A 25 -24.10 -6.15 -1.35
C LYS A 25 -22.88 -5.57 -2.10
N LEU A 26 -22.17 -4.62 -1.52
CA LEU A 26 -21.00 -3.96 -2.12
C LEU A 26 -19.66 -4.47 -1.56
N LYS A 27 -19.66 -5.47 -0.67
CA LYS A 27 -18.42 -5.99 -0.05
C LYS A 27 -17.43 -6.59 -1.03
N HIS A 28 -17.89 -7.07 -2.19
CA HIS A 28 -17.00 -7.52 -3.27
C HIS A 28 -16.03 -6.42 -3.75
N LEU A 29 -16.47 -5.16 -3.72
CA LEU A 29 -15.62 -4.01 -4.07
C LEU A 29 -14.46 -3.81 -3.10
N GLU A 30 -14.65 -4.12 -1.81
CA GLU A 30 -13.59 -4.01 -0.80
C GLU A 30 -12.46 -5.02 -1.05
N GLU A 31 -12.81 -6.28 -1.35
CA GLU A 31 -11.82 -7.32 -1.69
C GLU A 31 -11.07 -6.96 -2.98
N LEU A 32 -11.77 -6.47 -4.00
CA LEU A 32 -11.17 -5.98 -5.24
C LEU A 32 -10.22 -4.80 -5.00
N ALA A 33 -10.62 -3.81 -4.18
CA ALA A 33 -9.81 -2.63 -3.90
C ALA A 33 -8.49 -2.95 -3.20
N LYS A 34 -8.47 -3.98 -2.35
CA LYS A 34 -7.30 -4.44 -1.61
C LYS A 34 -6.39 -5.39 -2.40
N ASN A 35 -6.74 -5.73 -3.64
CA ASN A 35 -5.88 -6.52 -4.51
C ASN A 35 -5.57 -5.75 -5.79
N LEU A 36 -4.32 -5.47 -6.06
CA LEU A 36 -3.90 -4.64 -7.20
C LEU A 36 -4.16 -5.28 -8.58
N TRP A 37 -4.81 -6.45 -8.68
CA TRP A 37 -5.21 -7.05 -9.94
C TRP A 37 -5.97 -6.07 -10.86
N TRP A 38 -6.80 -5.19 -10.30
CA TRP A 38 -7.54 -4.18 -11.05
C TRP A 38 -6.62 -3.20 -11.81
N VAL A 39 -5.37 -3.04 -11.41
CA VAL A 39 -4.44 -2.06 -12.02
C VAL A 39 -4.16 -2.40 -13.48
N TRP A 40 -4.00 -3.66 -13.79
CA TRP A 40 -3.72 -4.14 -15.16
C TRP A 40 -4.90 -4.87 -15.80
N ASN A 41 -6.02 -4.97 -15.11
CA ASN A 41 -7.29 -5.46 -15.66
C ASN A 41 -8.19 -4.27 -16.02
N SER A 42 -8.49 -4.11 -17.31
CA SER A 42 -9.26 -2.97 -17.82
C SER A 42 -10.67 -2.90 -17.26
N GLU A 43 -11.35 -4.05 -17.07
CA GLU A 43 -12.68 -4.13 -16.50
C GLU A 43 -12.67 -3.74 -15.02
N GLY A 44 -11.69 -4.23 -14.26
CA GLY A 44 -11.52 -3.86 -12.86
C GLY A 44 -11.24 -2.36 -12.67
N LYS A 45 -10.32 -1.80 -13.48
CA LYS A 45 -10.00 -0.37 -13.41
C LYS A 45 -11.19 0.51 -13.81
N SER A 46 -11.89 0.16 -14.89
CA SER A 46 -13.05 0.93 -15.35
C SER A 46 -14.23 0.81 -14.39
N LEU A 47 -14.42 -0.31 -13.71
CA LEU A 47 -15.44 -0.45 -12.67
C LEU A 47 -15.28 0.62 -11.59
N PHE A 48 -14.09 0.72 -10.97
CA PHE A 48 -13.87 1.72 -9.91
C PHE A 48 -14.07 3.15 -10.42
N ARG A 49 -13.58 3.48 -11.60
CA ARG A 49 -13.80 4.80 -12.21
C ARG A 49 -15.28 5.12 -12.36
N ASP A 50 -16.09 4.16 -12.80
CA ASP A 50 -17.48 4.39 -13.16
C ASP A 50 -18.43 4.36 -11.93
N LEU A 51 -17.95 3.87 -10.76
CA LEU A 51 -18.65 4.04 -9.48
C LEU A 51 -18.83 5.52 -9.12
N ASN A 52 -17.79 6.34 -9.29
CA ASN A 52 -17.81 7.79 -9.14
C ASN A 52 -16.58 8.41 -9.84
N PRO A 53 -16.73 8.93 -11.08
CA PRO A 53 -15.59 9.43 -11.86
C PRO A 53 -14.86 10.63 -11.25
N ASP A 54 -15.57 11.50 -10.55
CA ASP A 54 -14.97 12.69 -9.93
C ASP A 54 -14.17 12.30 -8.69
N LEU A 55 -14.74 11.44 -7.87
CA LEU A 55 -14.06 10.91 -6.69
C LEU A 55 -12.86 10.03 -7.07
N TRP A 56 -12.98 9.24 -8.14
CA TRP A 56 -11.86 8.46 -8.70
C TRP A 56 -10.68 9.35 -9.06
N ARG A 57 -10.95 10.47 -9.74
CA ARG A 57 -9.92 11.44 -10.13
C ARG A 57 -9.33 12.17 -8.92
N SER A 58 -10.16 12.64 -8.01
CA SER A 58 -9.72 13.40 -6.83
C SER A 58 -8.97 12.54 -5.81
N SER A 59 -9.27 11.24 -5.72
CA SER A 59 -8.53 10.27 -4.89
C SER A 59 -7.19 9.83 -5.48
N GLY A 60 -6.81 10.31 -6.66
CA GLY A 60 -5.60 9.87 -7.35
C GLY A 60 -5.67 8.43 -7.86
N GLU A 61 -6.85 7.99 -8.32
CA GLU A 61 -7.13 6.62 -8.78
C GLU A 61 -6.95 5.57 -7.66
N ASN A 62 -7.30 5.94 -6.44
CA ASN A 62 -7.21 5.06 -5.28
C ASN A 62 -8.59 4.49 -4.91
N PRO A 63 -8.86 3.19 -5.15
CA PRO A 63 -10.16 2.60 -4.88
C PRO A 63 -10.47 2.51 -3.38
N VAL A 64 -9.46 2.44 -2.50
CA VAL A 64 -9.67 2.42 -1.05
C VAL A 64 -10.25 3.75 -0.58
N ILE A 65 -9.63 4.87 -0.99
CA ILE A 65 -10.13 6.22 -0.68
C ILE A 65 -11.51 6.42 -1.32
N LEU A 66 -11.68 6.01 -2.58
CA LEU A 66 -12.97 6.11 -3.28
C LEU A 66 -14.08 5.43 -2.48
N LEU A 67 -13.88 4.18 -2.04
CA LEU A 67 -14.90 3.45 -1.30
C LEU A 67 -15.16 4.04 0.10
N GLN A 68 -14.14 4.58 0.77
CA GLN A 68 -14.28 5.26 2.06
C GLN A 68 -15.06 6.57 1.97
N GLN A 69 -15.04 7.23 0.81
CA GLN A 69 -15.64 8.55 0.60
C GLN A 69 -16.94 8.51 -0.20
N LEU A 70 -17.40 7.32 -0.64
CA LEU A 70 -18.73 7.19 -1.26
C LEU A 70 -19.81 7.59 -0.27
N SER A 71 -20.69 8.49 -0.69
CA SER A 71 -21.84 8.87 0.13
C SER A 71 -22.87 7.74 0.19
N SER A 72 -23.69 7.74 1.24
CA SER A 72 -24.78 6.75 1.40
C SER A 72 -25.75 6.82 0.24
N GLU A 73 -26.07 8.04 -0.23
CA GLU A 73 -26.97 8.25 -1.38
C GLU A 73 -26.39 7.61 -2.63
N ARG A 74 -25.07 7.76 -2.87
CA ARG A 74 -24.43 7.15 -4.04
C ARG A 74 -24.39 5.63 -3.93
N MET A 75 -24.17 5.09 -2.75
CA MET A 75 -24.23 3.63 -2.52
C MET A 75 -25.65 3.10 -2.81
N ASP A 76 -26.70 3.81 -2.39
CA ASP A 76 -28.08 3.43 -2.65
C ASP A 76 -28.42 3.47 -4.15
N GLU A 77 -27.94 4.50 -4.87
CA GLU A 77 -28.07 4.58 -6.34
C GLU A 77 -27.40 3.39 -7.03
N ILE A 78 -26.15 3.05 -6.64
CA ILE A 78 -25.41 1.90 -7.19
C ILE A 78 -26.19 0.60 -6.94
N MET A 79 -26.70 0.40 -5.72
CA MET A 79 -27.45 -0.80 -5.37
C MET A 79 -28.82 -0.89 -6.05
N ALA A 80 -29.41 0.24 -6.46
CA ALA A 80 -30.65 0.29 -7.23
C ALA A 80 -30.42 0.08 -8.74
N ASP A 81 -29.20 0.36 -9.24
CA ASP A 81 -28.84 0.14 -10.64
C ASP A 81 -28.46 -1.33 -10.87
N LYS A 82 -29.40 -2.07 -11.46
CA LYS A 82 -29.20 -3.48 -11.77
C LYS A 82 -28.00 -3.72 -12.70
N ALA A 83 -27.78 -2.86 -13.69
CA ALA A 83 -26.68 -3.02 -14.64
C ALA A 83 -25.31 -2.85 -13.95
N MET A 84 -25.23 -1.88 -13.02
CA MET A 84 -24.02 -1.69 -12.21
C MET A 84 -23.78 -2.86 -11.25
N MET A 85 -24.82 -3.38 -10.61
CA MET A 85 -24.70 -4.55 -9.73
C MET A 85 -24.28 -5.81 -10.50
N ASP A 86 -24.91 -6.10 -11.64
CA ASP A 86 -24.53 -7.22 -12.51
C ASP A 86 -23.05 -7.07 -12.97
N ARG A 87 -22.57 -5.85 -13.20
CA ARG A 87 -21.18 -5.58 -13.57
C ARG A 87 -20.22 -5.79 -12.40
N ILE A 88 -20.58 -5.37 -11.19
CA ILE A 88 -19.78 -5.62 -9.97
C ILE A 88 -19.59 -7.13 -9.80
N ASP A 89 -20.68 -7.90 -9.88
CA ASP A 89 -20.63 -9.35 -9.73
C ASP A 89 -19.79 -10.00 -10.86
N HIS A 90 -19.94 -9.55 -12.10
CA HIS A 90 -19.15 -10.04 -13.22
C HIS A 90 -17.64 -9.82 -13.03
N VAL A 91 -17.22 -8.61 -12.67
CA VAL A 91 -15.80 -8.28 -12.44
C VAL A 91 -15.25 -9.06 -11.25
N TYR A 92 -16.05 -9.24 -10.20
CA TYR A 92 -15.65 -10.05 -9.06
C TYR A 92 -15.48 -11.53 -9.43
N ASP A 93 -16.37 -12.09 -10.23
CA ASP A 93 -16.26 -13.45 -10.74
C ASP A 93 -15.02 -13.64 -11.62
N MET A 94 -14.69 -12.67 -12.49
CA MET A 94 -13.44 -12.67 -13.25
C MET A 94 -12.22 -12.70 -12.33
N PHE A 95 -12.22 -11.89 -11.28
CA PHE A 95 -11.16 -11.87 -10.26
C PHE A 95 -11.05 -13.21 -9.54
N LYS A 96 -12.15 -13.80 -9.10
CA LYS A 96 -12.16 -15.12 -8.43
C LYS A 96 -11.64 -16.22 -9.35
N GLN A 97 -12.03 -16.23 -10.62
CA GLN A 97 -11.51 -17.17 -11.62
C GLN A 97 -10.00 -16.98 -11.84
N TYR A 98 -9.56 -15.71 -11.91
CA TYR A 98 -8.14 -15.38 -11.99
C TYR A 98 -7.39 -15.94 -10.78
N MET A 99 -7.86 -15.68 -9.57
CA MET A 99 -7.21 -16.13 -8.33
C MET A 99 -7.22 -17.66 -8.14
N ALA A 100 -8.20 -18.37 -8.71
CA ALA A 100 -8.35 -19.82 -8.58
C ALA A 100 -7.30 -20.63 -9.35
N LYS A 101 -6.59 -20.02 -10.31
CA LYS A 101 -5.54 -20.73 -11.05
C LYS A 101 -4.41 -21.16 -10.12
N PRO A 102 -3.99 -22.43 -10.13
CA PRO A 102 -2.94 -22.90 -9.23
C PRO A 102 -1.57 -22.34 -9.62
N MET A 103 -0.71 -22.15 -8.62
CA MET A 103 0.70 -21.84 -8.86
C MET A 103 1.42 -22.99 -9.55
N ARG A 104 2.39 -22.68 -10.38
CA ARG A 104 3.28 -23.63 -11.03
C ARG A 104 4.07 -24.40 -9.98
N LYS A 105 4.18 -25.72 -10.18
CA LYS A 105 4.93 -26.64 -9.30
C LYS A 105 6.21 -27.16 -9.97
N ASP A 106 6.39 -26.86 -11.24
CA ASP A 106 7.52 -27.27 -12.08
C ASP A 106 8.74 -26.37 -11.97
N ILE A 107 8.61 -25.27 -11.22
CA ILE A 107 9.68 -24.29 -10.96
C ILE A 107 9.84 -24.05 -9.46
N PRO A 108 11.05 -23.68 -9.00
CA PRO A 108 11.28 -23.38 -7.59
C PRO A 108 10.55 -22.11 -7.16
N SER A 109 10.26 -21.99 -5.86
CA SER A 109 9.80 -20.74 -5.26
C SER A 109 10.92 -19.69 -5.28
N VAL A 110 10.55 -18.45 -5.61
CA VAL A 110 11.47 -17.33 -5.77
C VAL A 110 11.14 -16.23 -4.76
N SER A 111 12.16 -15.68 -4.10
CA SER A 111 12.06 -14.44 -3.35
C SER A 111 12.73 -13.31 -4.15
N TYR A 112 11.98 -12.23 -4.39
CA TYR A 112 12.44 -11.08 -5.16
C TYR A 112 12.54 -9.85 -4.28
N PHE A 113 13.73 -9.31 -4.14
CA PHE A 113 14.03 -8.15 -3.31
C PHE A 113 14.26 -6.93 -4.20
N SER A 114 13.58 -5.84 -3.91
CA SER A 114 13.81 -4.55 -4.57
C SER A 114 13.50 -3.41 -3.60
N MET A 115 14.25 -2.33 -3.71
CA MET A 115 14.01 -1.11 -2.93
C MET A 115 12.75 -0.36 -3.39
N GLU A 116 12.26 -0.62 -4.60
CA GLU A 116 11.13 0.08 -5.18
C GLU A 116 10.27 -0.84 -6.07
N TYR A 117 8.94 -0.59 -6.08
CA TYR A 117 7.97 -1.27 -6.91
C TYR A 117 6.97 -0.29 -7.51
N GLY A 118 7.00 -0.11 -8.82
CA GLY A 118 6.07 0.72 -9.58
C GLY A 118 4.79 -0.04 -9.89
N LEU A 119 3.84 -0.06 -8.97
CA LEU A 119 2.62 -0.85 -9.09
C LEU A 119 1.43 -0.02 -9.56
N CYS A 120 1.12 1.06 -8.86
CA CYS A 120 0.02 1.97 -9.16
C CYS A 120 0.27 3.36 -8.56
N ASN A 121 -0.52 4.34 -8.99
CA ASN A 121 -0.40 5.72 -8.51
C ASN A 121 -0.74 5.89 -7.02
N ALA A 122 -1.62 5.03 -6.50
CA ALA A 122 -2.03 5.07 -5.10
C ALA A 122 -0.92 4.67 -4.13
N LEU A 123 0.06 3.86 -4.57
CA LEU A 123 1.15 3.35 -3.74
C LEU A 123 2.48 3.95 -4.20
N LYS A 124 2.92 5.01 -3.51
CA LYS A 124 4.08 5.81 -3.90
C LYS A 124 5.38 5.24 -3.34
N ILE A 125 5.78 4.06 -3.79
CA ILE A 125 6.98 3.35 -3.34
C ILE A 125 8.01 3.12 -4.46
N TYR A 126 8.01 3.96 -5.48
CA TYR A 126 8.98 3.92 -6.58
C TYR A 126 9.27 5.32 -7.11
N SER A 127 10.37 5.47 -7.82
CA SER A 127 10.76 6.74 -8.45
C SER A 127 11.08 6.61 -9.95
N GLY A 128 11.57 5.48 -10.40
CA GLY A 128 12.09 5.35 -11.75
C GLY A 128 11.96 3.96 -12.36
N GLY A 129 12.82 3.70 -13.37
CA GLY A 129 12.77 2.49 -14.19
C GLY A 129 12.97 1.18 -13.43
N LEU A 130 13.78 1.20 -12.37
CA LEU A 130 13.97 0.03 -11.51
C LEU A 130 12.64 -0.43 -10.89
N GLY A 131 11.89 0.53 -10.35
CA GLY A 131 10.58 0.24 -9.76
C GLY A 131 9.55 -0.19 -10.79
N VAL A 132 9.55 0.42 -11.99
CA VAL A 132 8.68 0.00 -13.09
C VAL A 132 8.96 -1.44 -13.48
N LEU A 133 10.23 -1.82 -13.65
CA LEU A 133 10.63 -3.20 -13.95
C LEU A 133 10.17 -4.16 -12.84
N ALA A 134 10.44 -3.83 -11.57
CA ALA A 134 10.05 -4.67 -10.45
C ALA A 134 8.53 -4.83 -10.33
N GLY A 135 7.79 -3.76 -10.56
CA GLY A 135 6.32 -3.77 -10.58
C GLY A 135 5.74 -4.63 -11.69
N ASP A 136 6.24 -4.49 -12.91
CA ASP A 136 5.80 -5.29 -14.05
C ASP A 136 6.18 -6.76 -13.88
N TYR A 137 7.37 -7.03 -13.33
CA TYR A 137 7.84 -8.39 -13.09
C TYR A 137 6.94 -9.15 -12.09
N ILE A 138 6.51 -8.50 -11.00
CA ILE A 138 5.60 -9.17 -10.04
C ILE A 138 4.18 -9.33 -10.60
N LYS A 139 3.69 -8.40 -11.45
CA LYS A 139 2.41 -8.55 -12.15
C LYS A 139 2.45 -9.72 -13.11
N GLU A 140 3.50 -9.83 -13.93
CA GLU A 140 3.69 -10.94 -14.84
C GLU A 140 3.87 -12.28 -14.11
N ALA A 141 4.61 -12.31 -13.01
CA ALA A 141 4.72 -13.48 -12.14
C ALA A 141 3.35 -13.95 -11.65
N SER A 142 2.45 -13.02 -11.35
CA SER A 142 1.07 -13.31 -10.99
C SER A 142 0.31 -13.92 -12.18
N ASP A 143 0.39 -13.35 -13.38
CA ASP A 143 -0.31 -13.83 -14.57
C ASP A 143 0.20 -15.20 -15.01
N SER A 144 1.51 -15.42 -14.94
CA SER A 144 2.19 -16.67 -15.26
C SER A 144 2.15 -17.71 -14.13
N CYS A 145 1.47 -17.43 -13.01
CA CYS A 145 1.36 -18.33 -11.85
C CYS A 145 2.72 -18.79 -11.29
N VAL A 146 3.75 -17.93 -11.32
CA VAL A 146 5.08 -18.22 -10.77
C VAL A 146 5.01 -18.16 -9.24
N PRO A 147 5.50 -19.15 -8.47
CA PRO A 147 5.51 -19.12 -7.02
C PRO A 147 6.56 -18.12 -6.52
N MET A 148 6.19 -16.83 -6.47
CA MET A 148 7.06 -15.72 -6.11
C MET A 148 6.53 -14.99 -4.88
N THR A 149 7.45 -14.57 -4.01
CA THR A 149 7.21 -13.63 -2.93
C THR A 149 8.13 -12.44 -3.12
N ALA A 150 7.61 -11.23 -3.06
CA ALA A 150 8.41 -10.03 -3.19
C ALA A 150 8.58 -9.33 -1.83
N VAL A 151 9.72 -8.64 -1.66
CA VAL A 151 10.07 -7.92 -0.43
C VAL A 151 10.63 -6.55 -0.80
N GLY A 152 10.19 -5.51 -0.09
CA GLY A 152 10.64 -4.14 -0.27
C GLY A 152 10.37 -3.28 0.95
N PHE A 153 10.31 -1.95 0.75
CA PHE A 153 10.08 -0.99 1.82
C PHE A 153 8.77 -0.25 1.65
N LEU A 154 8.10 0.04 2.76
CA LEU A 154 6.98 0.97 2.83
C LEU A 154 7.52 2.34 3.27
N TYR A 155 7.66 3.24 2.32
CA TYR A 155 8.20 4.56 2.62
C TYR A 155 7.14 5.47 3.25
N ARG A 156 7.49 6.11 4.36
CA ARG A 156 6.62 7.06 5.08
C ARG A 156 6.24 8.24 4.20
N PHE A 157 7.23 8.79 3.49
CA PHE A 157 7.03 9.85 2.52
C PHE A 157 7.16 9.22 1.13
N GLY A 158 6.12 9.31 0.32
CA GLY A 158 6.20 8.87 -1.07
C GLY A 158 7.24 9.65 -1.86
N TYR A 159 7.48 9.26 -3.12
CA TYR A 159 8.30 10.08 -3.99
C TYR A 159 7.71 11.49 -4.10
N PHE A 160 8.55 12.51 -4.15
CA PHE A 160 8.13 13.90 -4.07
C PHE A 160 7.19 14.30 -5.22
N THR A 161 6.28 15.22 -4.94
CA THR A 161 5.52 15.95 -5.95
C THR A 161 6.19 17.28 -6.21
N GLN A 162 6.27 17.66 -7.49
CA GLN A 162 6.92 18.90 -7.90
C GLN A 162 5.90 20.03 -8.01
N SER A 163 6.19 21.18 -7.41
CA SER A 163 5.52 22.43 -7.68
C SER A 163 6.52 23.51 -8.11
N LEU A 164 6.02 24.62 -8.66
CA LEU A 164 6.84 25.77 -8.99
C LEU A 164 6.51 26.92 -8.04
N SER A 165 7.54 27.61 -7.56
CA SER A 165 7.38 28.87 -6.85
C SER A 165 6.91 29.98 -7.79
N VAL A 166 6.53 31.13 -7.23
CA VAL A 166 6.15 32.32 -8.00
C VAL A 166 7.30 32.79 -8.90
N ASP A 167 8.55 32.55 -8.47
CA ASP A 167 9.77 32.89 -9.20
C ASP A 167 10.24 31.80 -10.16
N GLY A 168 9.43 30.75 -10.37
CA GLY A 168 9.73 29.64 -11.29
C GLY A 168 10.75 28.63 -10.77
N GLN A 169 11.06 28.64 -9.48
CA GLN A 169 11.95 27.65 -8.88
C GLN A 169 11.20 26.36 -8.53
N GLN A 170 11.85 25.23 -8.72
CA GLN A 170 11.31 23.94 -8.36
C GLN A 170 11.24 23.78 -6.83
N ILE A 171 10.07 23.36 -6.36
CA ILE A 171 9.84 22.95 -4.97
C ILE A 171 9.50 21.46 -4.96
N ALA A 172 10.25 20.68 -4.18
CA ALA A 172 9.95 19.28 -3.93
C ALA A 172 9.10 19.15 -2.66
N ASN A 173 7.88 18.65 -2.81
CA ASN A 173 6.96 18.45 -1.70
C ASN A 173 6.94 16.96 -1.32
N TYR A 174 7.23 16.67 -0.06
CA TYR A 174 7.18 15.32 0.52
C TYR A 174 5.99 15.23 1.46
N GLU A 175 4.97 14.50 1.07
CA GLU A 175 3.77 14.31 1.87
C GLU A 175 3.78 12.93 2.52
N PRO A 176 3.47 12.83 3.83
CA PRO A 176 3.39 11.54 4.50
C PRO A 176 2.22 10.73 3.94
N GLN A 177 2.45 9.47 3.62
CA GLN A 177 1.40 8.54 3.22
C GLN A 177 0.57 8.12 4.43
N ASN A 178 -0.76 8.11 4.27
CA ASN A 178 -1.66 7.51 5.25
C ASN A 178 -1.85 6.03 4.90
N PHE A 179 -1.18 5.15 5.61
CA PHE A 179 -1.19 3.71 5.32
C PHE A 179 -2.58 3.08 5.42
N ASN A 180 -3.51 3.65 6.22
CA ASN A 180 -4.90 3.18 6.31
C ASN A 180 -5.73 3.49 5.05
N GLN A 181 -5.22 4.32 4.17
CA GLN A 181 -5.85 4.70 2.90
C GLN A 181 -5.18 4.04 1.69
N LEU A 182 -4.21 3.17 1.90
CA LEU A 182 -3.52 2.44 0.85
C LEU A 182 -4.11 1.03 0.67
N PRO A 183 -3.96 0.43 -0.50
CA PRO A 183 -4.37 -0.96 -0.76
C PRO A 183 -3.37 -1.96 -0.14
N ILE A 184 -3.10 -1.82 1.14
CA ILE A 184 -2.16 -2.63 1.91
C ILE A 184 -2.82 -3.10 3.20
N GLU A 185 -2.27 -4.14 3.80
CA GLU A 185 -2.75 -4.69 5.07
C GLU A 185 -1.56 -4.95 5.99
N GLN A 186 -1.67 -4.56 7.26
CA GLN A 186 -0.65 -4.90 8.24
C GLN A 186 -0.66 -6.41 8.48
N VAL A 187 0.50 -7.04 8.45
CA VAL A 187 0.62 -8.47 8.77
C VAL A 187 0.50 -8.65 10.27
N MET A 188 -0.41 -9.53 10.67
CA MET A 188 -0.69 -9.82 12.07
C MET A 188 -0.19 -11.22 12.42
N GLU A 189 0.29 -11.39 13.63
CA GLU A 189 0.55 -12.70 14.23
C GLU A 189 -0.76 -13.41 14.63
N GLU A 190 -0.69 -14.69 14.93
CA GLU A 190 -1.85 -15.48 15.37
C GLU A 190 -2.53 -14.92 16.63
N ASN A 191 -1.78 -14.23 17.48
CA ASN A 191 -2.28 -13.59 18.70
C ASN A 191 -3.01 -12.24 18.43
N GLY A 192 -3.11 -11.80 17.17
CA GLY A 192 -3.74 -10.55 16.76
C GLY A 192 -2.87 -9.31 16.97
N ARG A 193 -1.58 -9.45 17.23
CA ARG A 193 -0.63 -8.33 17.29
C ARG A 193 0.05 -8.12 15.93
N PRO A 194 0.47 -6.89 15.61
CA PRO A 194 1.30 -6.66 14.45
C PRO A 194 2.56 -7.51 14.46
N MET A 195 2.86 -8.15 13.33
CA MET A 195 4.12 -8.87 13.16
C MET A 195 5.29 -7.88 13.20
N ILE A 196 6.28 -8.19 14.03
CA ILE A 196 7.52 -7.42 14.12
C ILE A 196 8.67 -8.31 13.68
N LEU A 197 9.40 -7.86 12.68
CA LEU A 197 10.60 -8.51 12.20
C LEU A 197 11.82 -7.89 12.90
N GLU A 198 12.71 -8.75 13.40
CA GLU A 198 13.98 -8.36 14.01
C GLU A 198 15.11 -8.55 13.00
N VAL A 199 15.80 -7.47 12.64
CA VAL A 199 16.91 -7.50 11.69
C VAL A 199 18.21 -7.16 12.45
N PRO A 200 19.17 -8.09 12.55
CA PRO A 200 20.41 -7.83 13.22
C PRO A 200 21.30 -6.87 12.41
N TYR A 201 21.71 -5.79 13.06
CA TYR A 201 22.69 -4.83 12.53
C TYR A 201 23.93 -4.79 13.42
N PRO A 202 25.06 -4.27 12.96
CA PRO A 202 26.26 -4.13 13.79
C PRO A 202 25.96 -3.37 15.08
N GLY A 203 26.08 -4.06 16.22
CA GLY A 203 25.90 -3.49 17.56
C GLY A 203 24.45 -3.24 18.01
N ARG A 204 23.44 -3.55 17.20
CA ARG A 204 22.01 -3.36 17.55
C ARG A 204 21.07 -4.22 16.71
N THR A 205 19.83 -4.27 17.11
CA THR A 205 18.72 -4.85 16.33
C THR A 205 17.84 -3.73 15.80
N ILE A 206 17.43 -3.82 14.53
CA ILE A 206 16.41 -2.96 13.93
C ILE A 206 15.12 -3.75 13.86
N TYR A 207 14.02 -3.11 14.27
CA TYR A 207 12.68 -3.69 14.27
C TYR A 207 11.90 -3.15 13.08
N SER A 208 11.11 -3.99 12.45
CA SER A 208 10.27 -3.59 11.32
C SER A 208 8.86 -4.14 11.46
N HIS A 209 7.86 -3.29 11.28
CA HIS A 209 6.52 -3.76 10.96
C HIS A 209 6.52 -4.33 9.54
N VAL A 210 5.61 -5.26 9.29
CA VAL A 210 5.46 -5.89 7.98
C VAL A 210 4.06 -5.57 7.45
N TRP A 211 4.04 -5.00 6.25
CA TRP A 211 2.81 -4.72 5.51
C TRP A 211 2.73 -5.61 4.28
N ARG A 212 1.54 -6.02 3.89
CA ARG A 212 1.29 -6.87 2.74
C ARG A 212 0.52 -6.11 1.67
N VAL A 213 1.02 -6.18 0.44
CA VAL A 213 0.32 -5.78 -0.78
C VAL A 213 -0.07 -7.05 -1.54
N ASN A 214 -1.34 -7.18 -1.91
CA ASN A 214 -1.80 -8.27 -2.76
C ASN A 214 -1.69 -7.82 -4.23
N VAL A 215 -0.78 -8.43 -5.00
CA VAL A 215 -0.57 -8.15 -6.43
C VAL A 215 -1.06 -9.36 -7.23
N GLY A 216 -2.37 -9.42 -7.45
CA GLY A 216 -3.02 -10.63 -7.93
C GLY A 216 -2.75 -11.79 -6.96
N ARG A 217 -2.14 -12.87 -7.47
CA ARG A 217 -1.75 -14.05 -6.66
C ARG A 217 -0.48 -13.85 -5.83
N MET A 218 0.34 -12.85 -6.21
CA MET A 218 1.61 -12.57 -5.54
C MET A 218 1.42 -11.78 -4.26
N LYS A 219 2.33 -11.98 -3.32
CA LYS A 219 2.43 -11.20 -2.10
C LYS A 219 3.70 -10.37 -2.14
N LEU A 220 3.54 -9.08 -1.96
CA LEU A 220 4.65 -8.16 -1.71
C LEU A 220 4.63 -7.76 -0.24
N TYR A 221 5.69 -8.06 0.48
CA TYR A 221 5.88 -7.65 1.86
C TYR A 221 6.75 -6.40 1.92
N LEU A 222 6.24 -5.38 2.60
CA LEU A 222 6.89 -4.08 2.74
C LEU A 222 7.28 -3.85 4.19
N MET A 223 8.55 -3.52 4.40
CA MET A 223 9.15 -3.25 5.71
C MET A 223 8.95 -1.79 6.09
N ASP A 224 8.56 -1.54 7.34
CA ASP A 224 8.37 -0.22 7.92
C ASP A 224 9.09 -0.14 9.27
N THR A 225 10.12 0.70 9.37
CA THR A 225 10.93 0.88 10.58
C THR A 225 10.49 2.10 11.41
N ASP A 226 9.50 2.88 10.95
CA ASP A 226 9.09 4.14 11.60
C ASP A 226 8.13 3.92 12.77
N PHE A 227 8.63 3.30 13.85
CA PHE A 227 7.88 3.13 15.10
C PHE A 227 8.78 3.07 16.35
N ASP A 228 8.18 3.13 17.53
CA ASP A 228 8.84 3.47 18.80
C ASP A 228 9.88 2.46 19.31
N MET A 229 9.92 1.24 18.80
CA MET A 229 10.95 0.27 19.19
C MET A 229 12.32 0.62 18.61
N ASN A 230 12.38 1.44 17.56
CA ASN A 230 13.61 1.89 16.95
C ASN A 230 14.06 3.25 17.49
N SER A 231 15.36 3.48 17.48
CA SER A 231 15.91 4.82 17.69
C SER A 231 15.47 5.78 16.58
N GLU A 232 15.42 7.08 16.84
CA GLU A 232 15.10 8.09 15.82
C GLU A 232 15.99 7.95 14.58
N PHE A 233 17.24 7.57 14.77
CA PHE A 233 18.22 7.36 13.72
C PHE A 233 17.92 6.12 12.84
N ASP A 234 17.25 5.11 13.36
CA ASP A 234 16.88 3.90 12.61
C ASP A 234 15.46 3.96 12.04
N ARG A 235 14.58 4.77 12.64
CA ARG A 235 13.25 5.04 12.11
C ARG A 235 13.28 5.64 10.71
N VAL A 236 14.27 6.48 10.42
CA VAL A 236 14.40 7.18 9.13
C VAL A 236 14.77 6.27 7.96
N ILE A 237 15.15 5.01 8.19
CA ILE A 237 15.49 4.05 7.13
C ILE A 237 14.39 3.95 6.09
N THR A 238 13.12 3.88 6.53
CA THR A 238 11.96 3.79 5.64
C THR A 238 11.21 5.12 5.47
N HIS A 239 11.84 6.26 5.76
CA HIS A 239 11.18 7.54 5.53
C HIS A 239 11.07 7.87 4.05
N GLN A 240 12.16 7.78 3.29
CA GLN A 240 12.20 8.17 1.89
C GLN A 240 13.01 7.19 1.05
N LEU A 241 12.54 6.94 -0.15
CA LEU A 241 13.26 6.18 -1.16
C LEU A 241 14.52 6.98 -1.58
N TYR A 242 15.69 6.37 -1.44
CA TYR A 242 17.00 6.99 -1.68
C TYR A 242 17.23 8.29 -0.88
N GLY A 243 16.45 8.50 0.17
CA GLY A 243 16.56 9.69 1.01
C GLY A 243 17.63 9.59 2.08
N GLY A 244 17.91 10.75 2.68
CA GLY A 244 18.90 10.85 3.73
C GLY A 244 20.35 10.93 3.22
N ASP A 245 21.28 10.75 4.15
CA ASP A 245 22.71 10.72 3.87
C ASP A 245 23.19 9.35 3.35
N TRP A 246 24.49 9.26 3.10
CA TRP A 246 25.15 8.02 2.67
C TRP A 246 24.91 6.86 3.64
N GLU A 247 24.91 7.13 4.95
CA GLU A 247 24.73 6.10 5.97
C GLU A 247 23.32 5.52 5.95
N ASN A 248 22.28 6.36 5.76
CA ASN A 248 20.90 5.89 5.64
C ASN A 248 20.72 5.02 4.39
N ARG A 249 21.38 5.37 3.28
CA ARG A 249 21.32 4.57 2.05
C ARG A 249 21.94 3.19 2.22
N ILE A 250 23.09 3.08 2.92
CA ILE A 250 23.69 1.77 3.24
C ILE A 250 22.75 0.93 4.12
N LYS A 251 22.01 1.55 5.03
CA LYS A 251 21.04 0.83 5.86
C LYS A 251 19.85 0.29 5.07
N GLN A 252 19.48 0.93 3.98
CA GLN A 252 18.41 0.47 3.09
C GLN A 252 18.85 -0.73 2.22
N GLU A 253 20.14 -0.84 1.89
CA GLU A 253 20.73 -1.96 1.12
C GLU A 253 21.04 -3.18 1.99
#